data_35f5860f202fd12773dca726f7993a54
#
_entry.id   35f5860f202fd12773dca726f7993a54
#
_cell.length_a   1.000
_cell.length_b   1.000
_cell.length_c   1.000
_cell.angle_alpha   90.00
_cell.angle_beta   90.00
_cell.angle_gamma   90.00
#
_symmetry.space_group_name_H-M   'P 1'
#
loop_
_entity.id
_entity.type
_entity.pdbx_description
1 polymer ?
#
loop_
_entity_poly.entity_id
_entity_poly.type
_entity_poly.pdbx_seq_one_letter_code
_entity_poly.pdbx_strand_id
1 'polypeptide(L)'
;ARFILADLDSAVTYMEPDGWEATTRISPAVAHLFASRVALFEGSWLTNFAGTPFVPNGEGWPGKAKDYNANYQYPTGSVEAEAKYFFQKAVDEAAIVGDAYVGKLDKNTGIVPQSLSDTNPYFYKFGNTDMSAYPEVLLWKAYNKGKGVTDNIEVAVNRGNTYTGFTRGMIDAFLMKDGKPTYAHHDGYVYEDTTTHAVVRNRDPRLFIFLKRPGQKNVLQGEDN
;
A
#
# COMPACT_ATOMS: atom_id res chain seq x y z
N ALA A 1 -5.51 -15.36 -12.71
CA ALA A 1 -4.23 -14.93 -12.12
C ALA A 1 -3.02 -15.46 -12.93
N ARG A 2 -2.93 -16.76 -13.28
CA ARG A 2 -1.79 -17.31 -14.05
C ARG A 2 -1.53 -16.59 -15.36
N PHE A 3 -2.56 -16.24 -16.12
CA PHE A 3 -2.42 -15.47 -17.35
C PHE A 3 -1.77 -14.09 -17.09
N ILE A 4 -2.23 -13.39 -16.06
CA ILE A 4 -1.65 -12.09 -15.67
C ILE A 4 -0.17 -12.24 -15.29
N LEU A 5 0.17 -13.30 -14.55
CA LEU A 5 1.57 -13.56 -14.18
C LEU A 5 2.45 -13.85 -15.39
N ALA A 6 1.95 -14.64 -16.35
CA ALA A 6 2.67 -14.92 -17.59
C ALA A 6 2.88 -13.66 -18.46
N ASP A 7 1.89 -12.76 -18.50
CA ASP A 7 2.03 -11.47 -19.17
C ASP A 7 3.07 -10.58 -18.48
N LEU A 8 3.09 -10.56 -17.15
CA LEU A 8 4.07 -9.79 -16.38
C LEU A 8 5.49 -10.36 -16.53
N ASP A 9 5.66 -11.69 -16.52
CA ASP A 9 6.94 -12.35 -16.80
C ASP A 9 7.45 -11.97 -18.21
N SER A 10 6.55 -11.94 -19.20
CA SER A 10 6.88 -11.50 -20.56
C SER A 10 7.26 -10.01 -20.59
N ALA A 11 6.48 -9.18 -19.89
CA ALA A 11 6.73 -7.74 -19.82
C ALA A 11 8.11 -7.41 -19.26
N VAL A 12 8.54 -8.07 -18.18
CA VAL A 12 9.87 -7.89 -17.58
C VAL A 12 10.99 -8.03 -18.61
N THR A 13 10.82 -8.95 -19.57
CA THR A 13 11.84 -9.22 -20.60
C THR A 13 12.00 -8.08 -21.61
N TYR A 14 10.96 -7.28 -21.82
CA TYR A 14 10.90 -6.25 -22.88
C TYR A 14 10.84 -4.82 -22.37
N MET A 15 10.76 -4.63 -21.05
CA MET A 15 10.72 -3.29 -20.45
C MET A 15 12.09 -2.64 -20.42
N GLU A 16 12.07 -1.30 -20.45
CA GLU A 16 13.25 -0.49 -20.16
C GLU A 16 13.68 -0.65 -18.70
N PRO A 17 14.98 -0.44 -18.39
CA PRO A 17 15.50 -0.61 -17.04
C PRO A 17 14.79 0.23 -15.99
N ASP A 18 14.93 -0.19 -14.72
CA ASP A 18 14.44 0.56 -13.57
C ASP A 18 15.00 1.99 -13.56
N GLY A 19 14.13 2.95 -13.20
CA GLY A 19 14.48 4.37 -13.19
C GLY A 19 14.27 5.10 -14.50
N TRP A 20 13.88 4.40 -15.57
CA TRP A 20 13.57 5.02 -16.85
C TRP A 20 12.48 6.11 -16.71
N GLU A 21 12.66 7.21 -17.45
CA GLU A 21 11.77 8.39 -17.41
C GLU A 21 11.53 8.89 -15.96
N ALA A 22 12.58 8.91 -15.15
CA ALA A 22 12.52 9.35 -13.75
C ALA A 22 11.43 8.64 -12.93
N THR A 23 11.26 7.34 -13.13
CA THR A 23 10.27 6.48 -12.49
C THR A 23 8.80 6.83 -12.74
N THR A 24 8.50 7.60 -13.79
CA THR A 24 7.12 7.90 -14.20
C THR A 24 6.54 6.85 -15.17
N ARG A 25 7.34 5.84 -15.52
CA ARG A 25 6.95 4.72 -16.37
C ARG A 25 7.11 3.40 -15.64
N ILE A 26 6.36 2.41 -16.10
CA ILE A 26 6.43 1.05 -15.55
C ILE A 26 7.78 0.44 -15.93
N SER A 27 8.41 -0.22 -14.97
CA SER A 27 9.73 -0.86 -15.08
C SER A 27 9.68 -2.31 -14.60
N PRO A 28 10.75 -3.11 -14.79
CA PRO A 28 10.82 -4.48 -14.29
C PRO A 28 10.51 -4.59 -12.79
N ALA A 29 11.05 -3.73 -11.93
CA ALA A 29 10.77 -3.75 -10.50
C ALA A 29 9.28 -3.54 -10.21
N VAL A 30 8.60 -2.66 -10.95
CA VAL A 30 7.14 -2.45 -10.82
C VAL A 30 6.38 -3.70 -11.26
N ALA A 31 6.79 -4.35 -12.36
CA ALA A 31 6.16 -5.56 -12.85
C ALA A 31 6.30 -6.72 -11.84
N HIS A 32 7.49 -6.94 -11.27
CA HIS A 32 7.73 -7.91 -10.21
C HIS A 32 6.88 -7.64 -8.97
N LEU A 33 6.85 -6.39 -8.50
CA LEU A 33 6.03 -6.02 -7.35
C LEU A 33 4.54 -6.25 -7.61
N PHE A 34 4.07 -5.95 -8.82
CA PHE A 34 2.68 -6.20 -9.19
C PHE A 34 2.37 -7.69 -9.31
N ALA A 35 3.29 -8.49 -9.87
CA ALA A 35 3.18 -9.95 -9.91
C ALA A 35 3.09 -10.56 -8.51
N SER A 36 3.93 -10.10 -7.58
CA SER A 36 3.84 -10.50 -6.17
C SER A 36 2.47 -10.23 -5.57
N ARG A 37 1.88 -9.05 -5.82
CA ARG A 37 0.55 -8.68 -5.30
C ARG A 37 -0.56 -9.53 -5.91
N VAL A 38 -0.52 -9.77 -7.22
CA VAL A 38 -1.51 -10.63 -7.92
C VAL A 38 -1.45 -12.05 -7.35
N ALA A 39 -0.24 -12.58 -7.19
CA ALA A 39 -0.04 -13.91 -6.66
C ALA A 39 -0.49 -14.02 -5.19
N LEU A 40 -0.15 -13.06 -4.34
CA LEU A 40 -0.60 -13.03 -2.95
C LEU A 40 -2.13 -12.98 -2.85
N PHE A 41 -2.77 -12.15 -3.65
CA PHE A 41 -4.23 -12.05 -3.69
C PHE A 41 -4.87 -13.38 -4.06
N GLU A 42 -4.41 -14.00 -5.15
CA GLU A 42 -4.97 -15.28 -5.60
C GLU A 42 -4.75 -16.42 -4.61
N GLY A 43 -3.54 -16.55 -4.06
CA GLY A 43 -3.24 -17.54 -3.02
C GLY A 43 -4.15 -17.38 -1.80
N SER A 44 -4.34 -16.15 -1.36
CA SER A 44 -5.25 -15.81 -0.24
C SER A 44 -6.71 -16.10 -0.59
N TRP A 45 -7.14 -15.75 -1.80
CA TRP A 45 -8.50 -16.03 -2.27
C TRP A 45 -8.80 -17.51 -2.29
N LEU A 46 -7.92 -18.31 -2.92
CA LEU A 46 -8.08 -19.76 -3.00
C LEU A 46 -8.13 -20.42 -1.61
N THR A 47 -7.30 -19.93 -0.68
CA THR A 47 -7.27 -20.46 0.69
C THR A 47 -8.54 -20.11 1.46
N ASN A 48 -8.98 -18.86 1.41
CA ASN A 48 -10.10 -18.39 2.21
C ASN A 48 -11.47 -18.87 1.68
N PHE A 49 -11.55 -19.13 0.39
CA PHE A 49 -12.80 -19.53 -0.27
C PHE A 49 -12.81 -20.98 -0.77
N ALA A 50 -11.85 -21.80 -0.34
CA ALA A 50 -11.82 -23.23 -0.69
C ALA A 50 -13.17 -23.89 -0.40
N GLY A 51 -13.67 -24.71 -1.36
CA GLY A 51 -14.95 -25.41 -1.25
C GLY A 51 -16.20 -24.57 -1.45
N THR A 52 -16.08 -23.24 -1.61
CA THR A 52 -17.23 -22.34 -1.83
C THR A 52 -17.49 -22.07 -3.33
N PRO A 53 -18.64 -21.46 -3.69
CA PRO A 53 -18.94 -21.08 -5.09
C PRO A 53 -17.95 -20.08 -5.70
N PHE A 54 -17.09 -19.47 -4.90
CA PHE A 54 -16.17 -18.41 -5.34
C PHE A 54 -14.86 -18.94 -5.93
N VAL A 55 -14.63 -20.25 -5.86
CA VAL A 55 -13.45 -20.89 -6.45
C VAL A 55 -13.86 -22.04 -7.37
N PRO A 56 -13.06 -22.35 -8.40
CA PRO A 56 -13.32 -23.49 -9.26
C PRO A 56 -13.51 -24.80 -8.49
N ASN A 57 -14.47 -25.61 -8.92
CA ASN A 57 -14.84 -26.88 -8.28
C ASN A 57 -15.38 -26.80 -6.85
N GLY A 58 -15.56 -25.61 -6.28
CA GLY A 58 -16.28 -25.43 -5.05
C GLY A 58 -17.77 -25.73 -5.19
N GLU A 59 -18.44 -26.02 -4.07
CA GLU A 59 -19.87 -26.32 -4.08
C GLU A 59 -20.67 -25.14 -4.66
N GLY A 60 -21.48 -25.39 -5.69
CA GLY A 60 -22.27 -24.36 -6.35
C GLY A 60 -21.47 -23.41 -7.28
N TRP A 61 -20.24 -23.74 -7.60
CA TRP A 61 -19.46 -22.93 -8.53
C TRP A 61 -20.15 -22.75 -9.89
N PRO A 62 -20.51 -21.49 -10.29
CA PRO A 62 -21.28 -21.26 -11.50
C PRO A 62 -20.51 -21.57 -12.79
N GLY A 63 -19.17 -21.59 -12.73
CA GLY A 63 -18.32 -21.92 -13.87
C GLY A 63 -18.48 -23.36 -14.36
N LYS A 64 -18.92 -24.27 -13.50
CA LYS A 64 -19.16 -25.68 -13.84
C LYS A 64 -20.23 -25.86 -14.90
N ALA A 65 -21.18 -24.92 -15.01
CA ALA A 65 -22.25 -24.95 -15.99
C ALA A 65 -21.79 -24.51 -17.40
N LYS A 66 -20.54 -24.13 -17.58
CA LYS A 66 -19.97 -23.73 -18.85
C LYS A 66 -19.17 -24.86 -19.46
N ASP A 67 -19.46 -25.19 -20.73
CA ASP A 67 -18.85 -26.32 -21.43
C ASP A 67 -17.32 -26.34 -21.37
N TYR A 68 -16.69 -25.17 -21.50
CA TYR A 68 -15.24 -25.03 -21.43
C TYR A 68 -14.65 -25.22 -20.02
N ASN A 69 -15.48 -25.22 -18.98
CA ASN A 69 -15.10 -25.45 -17.59
C ASN A 69 -15.64 -26.75 -17.00
N ALA A 70 -16.41 -27.54 -17.76
CA ALA A 70 -17.08 -28.76 -17.25
C ALA A 70 -16.10 -29.75 -16.60
N ASN A 71 -14.86 -29.80 -17.14
CA ASN A 71 -13.78 -30.67 -16.67
C ASN A 71 -12.59 -29.85 -16.12
N TYR A 72 -12.87 -28.68 -15.54
CA TYR A 72 -11.80 -27.86 -14.98
C TYR A 72 -10.98 -28.62 -13.95
N GLN A 73 -9.67 -28.51 -14.09
CA GLN A 73 -8.71 -29.01 -13.12
C GLN A 73 -7.69 -27.92 -12.77
N TYR A 74 -7.34 -27.83 -11.51
CA TYR A 74 -6.24 -26.95 -11.13
C TYR A 74 -4.95 -27.42 -11.75
N PRO A 75 -4.12 -26.53 -12.33
CA PRO A 75 -2.83 -26.92 -12.93
C PRO A 75 -1.91 -27.66 -11.99
N THR A 76 -2.02 -27.43 -10.68
CA THR A 76 -1.24 -28.11 -9.64
C THR A 76 -1.95 -29.29 -9.01
N GLY A 77 -3.16 -29.66 -9.49
CA GLY A 77 -3.92 -30.83 -9.08
C GLY A 77 -4.98 -30.55 -8.00
N SER A 78 -4.82 -29.56 -7.12
CA SER A 78 -5.81 -29.21 -6.11
C SER A 78 -5.84 -27.70 -5.80
N VAL A 79 -6.88 -27.23 -5.12
CA VAL A 79 -7.00 -25.83 -4.69
C VAL A 79 -5.88 -25.47 -3.70
N GLU A 80 -5.54 -26.38 -2.79
CA GLU A 80 -4.48 -26.18 -1.79
C GLU A 80 -3.09 -26.08 -2.46
N ALA A 81 -2.82 -26.97 -3.41
CA ALA A 81 -1.57 -26.95 -4.16
C ALA A 81 -1.45 -25.70 -5.04
N GLU A 82 -2.57 -25.26 -5.61
CA GLU A 82 -2.65 -24.03 -6.40
C GLU A 82 -2.42 -22.78 -5.51
N ALA A 83 -3.03 -22.72 -4.34
CA ALA A 83 -2.79 -21.64 -3.38
C ALA A 83 -1.32 -21.58 -2.96
N LYS A 84 -0.70 -22.72 -2.67
CA LYS A 84 0.72 -22.80 -2.34
C LYS A 84 1.62 -22.32 -3.48
N TYR A 85 1.29 -22.69 -4.72
CA TYR A 85 2.01 -22.17 -5.90
C TYR A 85 1.97 -20.64 -5.96
N PHE A 86 0.79 -20.03 -5.74
CA PHE A 86 0.66 -18.59 -5.77
C PHE A 86 1.39 -17.92 -4.61
N PHE A 87 1.36 -18.46 -3.41
CA PHE A 87 2.14 -17.93 -2.30
C PHE A 87 3.65 -18.00 -2.56
N GLN A 88 4.14 -19.11 -3.12
CA GLN A 88 5.55 -19.21 -3.48
C GLN A 88 5.92 -18.18 -4.56
N LYS A 89 5.10 -18.04 -5.60
CA LYS A 89 5.33 -17.02 -6.64
C LYS A 89 5.32 -15.61 -6.03
N ALA A 90 4.44 -15.32 -5.06
CA ALA A 90 4.40 -14.04 -4.38
C ALA A 90 5.71 -13.75 -3.63
N VAL A 91 6.26 -14.74 -2.93
CA VAL A 91 7.54 -14.63 -2.23
C VAL A 91 8.69 -14.40 -3.21
N ASP A 92 8.76 -15.21 -4.27
CA ASP A 92 9.84 -15.14 -5.26
C ASP A 92 9.89 -13.75 -5.93
N GLU A 93 8.74 -13.25 -6.37
CA GLU A 93 8.62 -11.94 -7.01
C GLU A 93 8.91 -10.78 -6.03
N ALA A 94 8.45 -10.90 -4.78
CA ALA A 94 8.72 -9.89 -3.76
C ALA A 94 10.21 -9.85 -3.38
N ALA A 95 10.89 -11.00 -3.32
CA ALA A 95 12.29 -11.09 -2.97
C ALA A 95 13.17 -10.36 -3.99
N ILE A 96 12.88 -10.49 -5.29
CA ILE A 96 13.61 -9.78 -6.35
C ILE A 96 13.68 -8.27 -6.07
N VAL A 97 12.53 -7.68 -5.74
CA VAL A 97 12.44 -6.24 -5.44
C VAL A 97 13.02 -5.93 -4.06
N GLY A 98 12.66 -6.73 -3.04
CA GLY A 98 13.12 -6.53 -1.66
C GLY A 98 14.64 -6.51 -1.57
N ASP A 99 15.30 -7.51 -2.15
CA ASP A 99 16.77 -7.63 -2.13
C ASP A 99 17.45 -6.48 -2.89
N ALA A 100 16.88 -6.05 -4.01
CA ALA A 100 17.44 -4.95 -4.81
C ALA A 100 17.29 -3.56 -4.12
N TYR A 101 16.31 -3.39 -3.24
CA TYR A 101 15.95 -2.09 -2.67
C TYR A 101 16.15 -1.96 -1.16
N VAL A 102 16.44 -3.04 -0.43
CA VAL A 102 16.62 -3.00 1.04
C VAL A 102 17.64 -1.95 1.50
N GLY A 103 18.72 -1.75 0.77
CA GLY A 103 19.75 -0.74 1.07
C GLY A 103 19.42 0.68 0.59
N LYS A 104 18.30 0.86 -0.11
CA LYS A 104 17.88 2.13 -0.71
C LYS A 104 16.71 2.79 0.05
N LEU A 105 16.18 2.11 1.07
CA LEU A 105 15.06 2.63 1.85
C LEU A 105 15.49 3.83 2.68
N ASP A 106 14.65 4.86 2.70
CA ASP A 106 14.85 6.00 3.56
C ASP A 106 14.67 5.63 5.04
N LYS A 107 15.55 6.15 5.87
CA LYS A 107 15.46 5.95 7.31
C LYS A 107 14.32 6.80 7.88
N ASN A 108 13.36 6.16 8.50
CA ASN A 108 12.34 6.85 9.27
C ASN A 108 12.89 7.25 10.63
N THR A 109 12.90 8.55 10.92
CA THR A 109 13.33 9.09 12.24
C THR A 109 12.28 8.89 13.32
N GLY A 110 11.05 8.44 12.96
CA GLY A 110 9.96 8.20 13.89
C GLY A 110 9.27 9.46 14.44
N ILE A 111 9.69 10.65 14.03
CA ILE A 111 9.16 11.92 14.51
C ILE A 111 8.55 12.69 13.34
N VAL A 112 7.37 13.28 13.57
CA VAL A 112 6.71 14.14 12.59
C VAL A 112 7.23 15.55 12.75
N PRO A 113 7.89 16.09 11.76
CA PRO A 113 8.31 17.48 11.77
C PRO A 113 7.15 18.43 11.44
N GLN A 114 7.11 19.51 12.16
CA GLN A 114 6.46 20.76 11.76
C GLN A 114 7.52 21.81 11.37
N SER A 115 8.75 21.40 11.27
CA SER A 115 9.91 22.20 10.93
C SER A 115 10.59 21.64 9.68
N LEU A 116 11.12 22.51 8.84
CA LEU A 116 11.88 22.14 7.64
C LEU A 116 13.23 21.48 7.95
N SER A 117 13.73 21.63 9.18
CA SER A 117 14.99 21.02 9.62
C SER A 117 14.83 19.57 10.06
N ASP A 118 13.61 19.13 10.33
CA ASP A 118 13.33 17.75 10.74
C ASP A 118 12.97 16.93 9.52
N THR A 119 13.50 15.72 9.45
CA THR A 119 13.34 14.85 8.30
C THR A 119 12.55 13.61 8.64
N ASN A 120 11.22 13.69 8.56
CA ASN A 120 10.43 12.47 8.37
C ASN A 120 10.21 12.29 6.85
N PRO A 121 10.86 11.31 6.21
CA PRO A 121 10.80 11.16 4.76
C PRO A 121 9.39 10.91 4.25
N TYR A 122 8.54 10.22 5.01
CA TYR A 122 7.15 9.98 4.61
C TYR A 122 6.32 11.26 4.55
N PHE A 123 6.53 12.17 5.49
CA PHE A 123 5.84 13.45 5.49
C PHE A 123 6.20 14.28 4.25
N TYR A 124 7.48 14.38 3.91
CA TYR A 124 7.93 15.10 2.73
C TYR A 124 7.50 14.43 1.42
N LYS A 125 7.55 13.10 1.36
CA LYS A 125 7.12 12.36 0.17
C LYS A 125 5.66 12.62 -0.19
N PHE A 126 4.76 12.63 0.79
CA PHE A 126 3.35 12.90 0.53
C PHE A 126 3.07 14.32 0.02
N GLY A 127 3.92 15.28 0.33
CA GLY A 127 3.80 16.67 -0.12
C GLY A 127 4.69 17.05 -1.31
N ASN A 128 5.52 16.13 -1.81
CA ASN A 128 6.48 16.46 -2.86
C ASN A 128 5.86 16.42 -4.26
N THR A 129 6.28 17.34 -5.10
CA THR A 129 5.85 17.42 -6.51
C THR A 129 6.73 16.62 -7.47
N ASP A 130 7.91 16.20 -7.03
CA ASP A 130 8.85 15.36 -7.77
C ASP A 130 9.37 14.23 -6.88
N MET A 131 9.01 13.01 -7.24
CA MET A 131 9.38 11.81 -6.50
C MET A 131 10.62 11.10 -7.05
N SER A 132 11.22 11.60 -8.14
CA SER A 132 12.36 10.98 -8.82
C SER A 132 13.62 10.87 -7.97
N ALA A 133 13.76 11.74 -6.96
CA ALA A 133 14.89 11.75 -6.04
C ALA A 133 14.83 10.65 -4.95
N TYR A 134 13.69 9.94 -4.83
CA TYR A 134 13.51 8.91 -3.80
C TYR A 134 13.74 7.52 -4.38
N PRO A 135 14.87 6.86 -4.02
CA PRO A 135 15.23 5.57 -4.61
C PRO A 135 14.23 4.44 -4.35
N GLU A 136 13.44 4.54 -3.27
CA GLU A 136 12.41 3.55 -2.92
C GLU A 136 11.08 3.74 -3.67
N VAL A 137 10.92 4.84 -4.42
CA VAL A 137 9.73 5.11 -5.22
C VAL A 137 9.90 4.50 -6.61
N LEU A 138 9.23 3.39 -6.85
CA LEU A 138 9.35 2.62 -8.08
C LEU A 138 8.50 3.17 -9.23
N LEU A 139 7.39 3.81 -8.89
CA LEU A 139 6.46 4.41 -9.86
C LEU A 139 5.69 5.55 -9.22
N TRP A 140 5.60 6.67 -9.92
CA TRP A 140 4.78 7.80 -9.50
C TRP A 140 4.16 8.52 -10.70
N LYS A 141 3.09 9.26 -10.44
CA LYS A 141 2.41 10.05 -11.47
C LYS A 141 2.82 11.51 -11.36
N ALA A 142 3.52 12.01 -12.37
CA ALA A 142 3.85 13.42 -12.46
C ALA A 142 2.61 14.24 -12.85
N TYR A 143 2.17 15.12 -11.97
CA TYR A 143 1.11 16.08 -12.26
C TYR A 143 1.70 17.32 -12.92
N ASN A 144 1.04 17.84 -13.96
CA ASN A 144 1.49 19.00 -14.70
C ASN A 144 0.29 19.80 -15.20
N LYS A 145 0.03 20.95 -14.58
CA LYS A 145 -1.08 21.82 -14.92
C LYS A 145 -1.02 22.29 -16.38
N GLY A 146 0.17 22.59 -16.90
CA GLY A 146 0.34 23.01 -18.29
C GLY A 146 -0.03 21.95 -19.33
N LYS A 147 0.00 20.67 -18.93
CA LYS A 147 -0.43 19.51 -19.74
C LYS A 147 -1.85 19.05 -19.41
N GLY A 148 -2.59 19.76 -18.56
CA GLY A 148 -3.93 19.37 -18.14
C GLY A 148 -3.98 18.15 -17.22
N VAL A 149 -2.85 17.72 -16.68
CA VAL A 149 -2.78 16.58 -15.73
C VAL A 149 -2.81 17.14 -14.33
N THR A 150 -3.99 17.19 -13.74
CA THR A 150 -4.24 17.77 -12.41
C THR A 150 -5.15 16.88 -11.60
N ASP A 151 -5.19 17.11 -10.29
CA ASP A 151 -6.18 16.54 -9.37
C ASP A 151 -6.56 17.56 -8.27
N ASN A 152 -7.53 17.18 -7.46
CA ASN A 152 -8.00 17.93 -6.30
C ASN A 152 -7.90 17.12 -5.00
N ILE A 153 -7.01 16.15 -4.94
CA ILE A 153 -6.94 15.24 -3.79
C ILE A 153 -6.58 15.99 -2.50
N GLU A 154 -5.78 17.06 -2.61
CA GLU A 154 -5.44 17.91 -1.46
C GLU A 154 -6.71 18.46 -0.78
N VAL A 155 -7.63 19.00 -1.57
CA VAL A 155 -8.90 19.53 -1.05
C VAL A 155 -9.73 18.44 -0.38
N ALA A 156 -9.80 17.26 -0.99
CA ALA A 156 -10.53 16.13 -0.44
C ALA A 156 -9.94 15.63 0.90
N VAL A 157 -8.61 15.52 0.96
CA VAL A 157 -7.91 14.93 2.11
C VAL A 157 -7.74 15.94 3.26
N ASN A 158 -7.34 17.19 2.96
CA ASN A 158 -7.01 18.17 4.00
C ASN A 158 -8.21 18.98 4.46
N ARG A 159 -9.18 19.23 3.60
CA ARG A 159 -10.31 20.13 3.90
C ARG A 159 -11.64 19.40 4.16
N GLY A 160 -11.67 18.10 3.92
CA GLY A 160 -12.86 17.28 4.19
C GLY A 160 -14.10 17.64 3.35
N ASN A 161 -13.93 18.35 2.23
CA ASN A 161 -15.06 18.82 1.40
C ASN A 161 -15.93 17.70 0.81
N THR A 162 -15.44 16.47 0.84
CA THR A 162 -16.13 15.31 0.29
C THR A 162 -16.57 14.33 1.38
N TYR A 163 -16.66 14.77 2.63
CA TYR A 163 -16.93 13.92 3.78
C TYR A 163 -15.92 12.75 3.92
N THR A 164 -14.72 12.95 3.39
CA THR A 164 -13.62 11.99 3.50
C THR A 164 -12.87 12.19 4.81
N GLY A 165 -12.42 11.10 5.40
CA GLY A 165 -11.63 11.12 6.63
C GLY A 165 -11.23 9.71 7.03
N PHE A 166 -10.39 9.61 8.05
CA PHE A 166 -10.05 8.31 8.60
C PHE A 166 -11.21 7.73 9.38
N THR A 167 -11.46 6.43 9.17
CA THR A 167 -12.38 5.70 10.03
C THR A 167 -11.78 5.55 11.42
N ARG A 168 -12.63 5.40 12.44
CA ARG A 168 -12.21 5.09 13.80
C ARG A 168 -11.30 3.85 13.82
N GLY A 169 -11.67 2.79 13.12
CA GLY A 169 -10.88 1.57 13.04
C GLY A 169 -9.47 1.79 12.48
N MET A 170 -9.31 2.66 11.47
CA MET A 170 -7.97 3.01 10.96
C MET A 170 -7.13 3.72 12.02
N ILE A 171 -7.72 4.66 12.76
CA ILE A 171 -7.01 5.36 13.84
C ILE A 171 -6.65 4.40 14.98
N ASP A 172 -7.54 3.51 15.36
CA ASP A 172 -7.31 2.54 16.44
C ASP A 172 -6.27 1.46 16.07
N ALA A 173 -6.04 1.22 14.77
CA ALA A 173 -5.01 0.31 14.29
C ALA A 173 -3.57 0.79 14.58
N PHE A 174 -3.35 2.08 14.76
CA PHE A 174 -2.06 2.57 15.23
C PHE A 174 -1.87 2.20 16.71
N LEU A 175 -0.74 1.64 17.07
CA LEU A 175 -0.45 1.22 18.44
C LEU A 175 -0.11 2.41 19.34
N MET A 176 -0.11 2.18 20.64
CA MET A 176 0.49 3.09 21.61
C MET A 176 2.02 3.00 21.55
N LYS A 177 2.73 3.97 22.14
CA LYS A 177 4.21 3.98 22.17
C LYS A 177 4.84 2.75 22.82
N ASP A 178 4.11 2.08 23.70
CA ASP A 178 4.53 0.83 24.34
C ASP A 178 4.28 -0.42 23.47
N GLY A 179 3.80 -0.23 22.23
CA GLY A 179 3.51 -1.30 21.28
C GLY A 179 2.20 -2.04 21.52
N LYS A 180 1.37 -1.60 22.46
CA LYS A 180 0.09 -2.24 22.77
C LYS A 180 -1.07 -1.53 22.05
N PRO A 181 -2.20 -2.22 21.81
CA PRO A 181 -3.43 -1.61 21.32
C PRO A 181 -4.01 -0.58 22.31
N THR A 182 -4.79 0.37 21.82
CA THR A 182 -5.41 1.44 22.65
C THR A 182 -6.27 0.92 23.79
N TYR A 183 -6.89 -0.23 23.63
CA TYR A 183 -7.76 -0.86 24.63
C TYR A 183 -6.99 -1.68 25.69
N ALA A 184 -5.69 -1.88 25.53
CA ALA A 184 -4.89 -2.60 26.51
C ALA A 184 -4.54 -1.71 27.72
N HIS A 185 -4.14 -2.35 28.84
CA HIS A 185 -3.62 -1.60 29.97
C HIS A 185 -2.25 -1.00 29.65
N HIS A 186 -2.10 0.29 29.98
CA HIS A 186 -0.88 1.06 29.79
C HIS A 186 -0.45 1.66 31.13
N ASP A 187 0.80 1.44 31.53
CA ASP A 187 1.31 1.91 32.81
C ASP A 187 1.32 3.44 32.86
N GLY A 188 0.60 3.99 33.83
CA GLY A 188 0.52 5.43 34.07
C GLY A 188 -0.22 6.26 33.01
N TYR A 189 -0.95 5.62 32.11
CA TYR A 189 -1.68 6.30 31.06
C TYR A 189 -3.03 5.63 30.75
N VAL A 190 -4.08 6.44 30.62
CA VAL A 190 -5.39 6.02 30.11
C VAL A 190 -5.60 6.65 28.74
N TYR A 191 -5.93 5.83 27.74
CA TYR A 191 -6.27 6.33 26.41
C TYR A 191 -7.56 7.16 26.44
N GLU A 192 -7.52 8.31 25.81
CA GLU A 192 -8.65 9.23 25.69
C GLU A 192 -8.86 9.62 24.22
N ASP A 193 -10.10 9.82 23.83
CA ASP A 193 -10.48 10.16 22.45
C ASP A 193 -11.42 11.39 22.38
N THR A 194 -11.46 12.18 23.43
CA THR A 194 -12.31 13.37 23.53
C THR A 194 -11.92 14.48 22.55
N THR A 195 -10.65 14.53 22.15
CA THR A 195 -10.12 15.49 21.19
C THR A 195 -9.07 14.82 20.29
N THR A 196 -8.84 15.38 19.10
CA THR A 196 -7.74 14.90 18.23
C THR A 196 -6.36 15.00 18.92
N HIS A 197 -6.20 15.96 19.84
CA HIS A 197 -4.98 16.08 20.64
C HIS A 197 -4.81 14.91 21.61
N ALA A 198 -5.88 14.48 22.27
CA ALA A 198 -5.87 13.31 23.16
C ALA A 198 -5.63 12.02 22.37
N VAL A 199 -6.27 11.87 21.22
CA VAL A 199 -6.13 10.70 20.33
C VAL A 199 -4.68 10.41 19.93
N VAL A 200 -3.87 11.43 19.66
CA VAL A 200 -2.49 11.25 19.19
C VAL A 200 -1.46 11.16 20.32
N ARG A 201 -1.89 11.39 21.58
CA ARG A 201 -0.98 11.35 22.72
C ARG A 201 -0.51 9.93 23.00
N ASN A 202 0.81 9.75 23.19
CA ASN A 202 1.44 8.44 23.43
C ASN A 202 1.16 7.37 22.35
N ARG A 203 0.92 7.79 21.11
CA ARG A 203 0.68 6.91 19.98
C ARG A 203 1.94 6.73 19.13
N ASP A 204 1.89 5.73 18.26
CA ASP A 204 2.85 5.57 17.18
C ASP A 204 3.03 6.91 16.43
N PRO A 205 4.25 7.41 16.31
CA PRO A 205 4.50 8.72 15.71
C PRO A 205 4.02 8.82 14.25
N ARG A 206 3.85 7.70 13.54
CA ARG A 206 3.28 7.70 12.19
C ARG A 206 1.85 8.23 12.13
N LEU A 207 1.09 8.12 13.22
CA LEU A 207 -0.25 8.70 13.28
C LEU A 207 -0.26 10.21 13.06
N PHE A 208 0.80 10.92 13.48
CA PHE A 208 0.93 12.36 13.27
C PHE A 208 1.07 12.77 11.80
N ILE A 209 1.47 11.86 10.93
CA ILE A 209 1.57 12.11 9.49
C ILE A 209 0.18 12.19 8.87
N PHE A 210 -0.74 11.38 9.37
CA PHE A 210 -2.05 11.19 8.77
C PHE A 210 -3.16 11.96 9.48
N LEU A 211 -3.03 12.19 10.79
CA LEU A 211 -4.06 12.86 11.58
C LEU A 211 -3.61 14.26 12.01
N LYS A 212 -4.16 15.28 11.35
CA LYS A 212 -3.89 16.68 11.69
C LYS A 212 -4.49 17.06 13.03
N ARG A 213 -3.73 17.80 13.83
CA ARG A 213 -4.15 18.39 15.09
C ARG A 213 -4.38 19.90 14.92
N PRO A 214 -5.22 20.51 15.77
CA PRO A 214 -5.29 21.97 15.87
C PRO A 214 -3.91 22.59 16.06
N GLY A 215 -3.62 23.64 15.32
CA GLY A 215 -2.32 24.34 15.35
C GLY A 215 -1.23 23.77 14.44
N GLN A 216 -1.47 22.63 13.80
CA GLN A 216 -0.54 22.14 12.75
C GLN A 216 -0.81 22.83 11.42
N LYS A 217 0.27 23.17 10.73
CA LYS A 217 0.20 23.75 9.38
C LYS A 217 -0.28 22.72 8.35
N ASN A 218 -1.00 23.17 7.33
CA ASN A 218 -1.32 22.36 6.15
C ASN A 218 -0.10 22.17 5.24
N VAL A 219 0.72 23.21 5.17
CA VAL A 219 1.95 23.23 4.37
C VAL A 219 3.13 23.64 5.25
N LEU A 220 4.31 23.07 5.00
CA LEU A 220 5.52 23.41 5.75
C LEU A 220 6.12 24.73 5.29
N GLN A 221 5.94 25.07 4.02
CA GLN A 221 6.43 26.30 3.41
C GLN A 221 5.27 27.12 2.90
N GLY A 222 5.34 28.43 3.10
CA GLY A 222 4.29 29.36 2.69
C GLY A 222 3.26 29.67 3.78
N GLU A 223 2.19 30.35 3.40
CA GLU A 223 1.10 30.69 4.30
C GLU A 223 0.05 29.58 4.30
N ASP A 224 -0.42 29.23 5.49
CA ASP A 224 -1.60 28.38 5.67
C ASP A 224 -2.86 29.23 5.36
N ASN A 225 -3.58 28.89 4.31
CA ASN A 225 -4.86 29.49 3.95
C ASN A 225 -6.03 28.73 4.58
#